data_f17686492df1e41aa259bb889a1cb7fe
#
_entry.id   f17686492df1e41aa259bb889a1cb7fe
#
_cell.length_a   1.000
_cell.length_b   1.000
_cell.length_c   1.000
_cell.angle_alpha   90.00
_cell.angle_beta   90.00
_cell.angle_gamma   90.00
#
_symmetry.space_group_name_H-M   'P 1'
#
loop_
_entity.id
_entity.type
_entity.pdbx_description
1 polymer ?
#
loop_
_entity_poly.entity_id
_entity_poly.type
_entity_poly.pdbx_seq_one_letter_code
_entity_poly.pdbx_strand_id
1 'polypeptide(L)'
;GFIQEERIAMDSLASIIVPCYNGEKFVDRCFDSILKQKYAHMEVIVVNDGSTDQSEQRVLAWNDRFRNAGIQLVYVSQENKGPGGAINTGLKHVTGEYLCLIDIDDELLESAVSTRVAFLKSHPDIDVVRSNGWYNRKNGKSLFIYDEKEKRIDDVFSALIGGETNNWAGSY
;
A
#
# COMPACT_ATOMS: atom_id res chain seq x y z
N GLY A 1 -6.96 -18.92 -25.84
CA GLY A 1 -6.21 -17.66 -25.74
C GLY A 1 -6.74 -16.78 -24.63
N PHE A 2 -7.99 -16.31 -24.70
CA PHE A 2 -8.56 -15.33 -23.76
C PHE A 2 -8.58 -15.77 -22.28
N ILE A 3 -8.95 -17.01 -22.01
CA ILE A 3 -9.03 -17.54 -20.64
C ILE A 3 -7.64 -17.67 -19.99
N GLN A 4 -6.62 -17.87 -20.78
CA GLN A 4 -5.24 -18.04 -20.31
C GLN A 4 -4.56 -16.68 -20.07
N GLU A 5 -4.90 -15.67 -20.85
CA GLU A 5 -4.44 -14.29 -20.65
C GLU A 5 -5.10 -13.63 -19.42
N GLU A 6 -6.40 -13.87 -19.20
CA GLU A 6 -7.08 -13.43 -17.97
C GLU A 6 -6.52 -14.15 -16.72
N ARG A 7 -6.15 -15.43 -16.83
CA ARG A 7 -5.55 -16.18 -15.73
C ARG A 7 -4.14 -15.73 -15.42
N ILE A 8 -3.32 -15.42 -16.42
CA ILE A 8 -1.97 -14.83 -16.26
C ILE A 8 -2.08 -13.42 -15.68
N ALA A 9 -3.14 -12.68 -16.03
CA ALA A 9 -3.40 -11.35 -15.50
C ALA A 9 -3.77 -11.34 -14.00
N MET A 10 -4.29 -12.45 -13.46
CA MET A 10 -4.65 -12.58 -12.04
C MET A 10 -3.52 -13.17 -11.17
N ASP A 11 -2.42 -13.64 -11.77
CA ASP A 11 -1.37 -14.36 -11.06
C ASP A 11 -0.14 -13.52 -10.67
N SER A 12 -0.10 -12.25 -11.03
CA SER A 12 1.03 -11.37 -10.66
C SER A 12 0.98 -11.01 -9.19
N LEU A 13 2.08 -11.26 -8.46
CA LEU A 13 2.18 -10.95 -7.03
C LEU A 13 2.24 -9.43 -6.81
N ALA A 14 1.45 -8.95 -5.87
CA ALA A 14 1.51 -7.57 -5.37
C ALA A 14 2.13 -7.55 -3.97
N SER A 15 3.23 -6.83 -3.82
CA SER A 15 3.89 -6.60 -2.54
C SER A 15 3.32 -5.34 -1.90
N ILE A 16 2.81 -5.45 -0.68
CA ILE A 16 2.28 -4.33 0.08
C ILE A 16 3.27 -3.98 1.20
N ILE A 17 3.93 -2.83 1.11
CA ILE A 17 4.81 -2.34 2.18
C ILE A 17 3.97 -1.50 3.14
N VAL A 18 4.11 -1.80 4.43
CA VAL A 18 3.45 -1.11 5.54
C VAL A 18 4.52 -0.62 6.52
N PRO A 19 4.97 0.64 6.42
CA PRO A 19 5.78 1.25 7.46
C PRO A 19 4.97 1.35 8.76
N CYS A 20 5.58 0.97 9.88
CA CYS A 20 4.91 0.97 11.18
C CYS A 20 5.81 1.62 12.24
N TYR A 21 5.34 2.69 12.84
CA TYR A 21 5.96 3.33 13.99
C TYR A 21 4.87 3.71 15.01
N ASN A 22 4.91 3.08 16.19
CA ASN A 22 3.91 3.28 17.27
C ASN A 22 2.46 3.15 16.75
N GLY A 23 2.22 2.10 15.95
CA GLY A 23 0.96 1.86 15.23
C GLY A 23 0.01 0.88 15.91
N GLU A 24 0.22 0.48 17.17
CA GLU A 24 -0.54 -0.58 17.86
C GLU A 24 -2.07 -0.46 17.71
N LYS A 25 -2.57 0.77 17.66
CA LYS A 25 -4.01 1.07 17.57
C LYS A 25 -4.59 0.91 16.18
N PHE A 26 -3.74 0.86 15.17
CA PHE A 26 -4.12 0.90 13.77
C PHE A 26 -3.95 -0.44 13.05
N VAL A 27 -3.06 -1.32 13.57
CA VAL A 27 -2.72 -2.62 12.95
C VAL A 27 -3.95 -3.40 12.52
N ASP A 28 -4.92 -3.58 13.42
CA ASP A 28 -6.08 -4.43 13.13
C ASP A 28 -6.93 -3.87 11.97
N ARG A 29 -7.13 -2.55 11.94
CA ARG A 29 -7.92 -1.88 10.92
C ARG A 29 -7.22 -1.91 9.55
N CYS A 30 -5.93 -1.58 9.53
CA CYS A 30 -5.11 -1.63 8.33
C CYS A 30 -5.10 -3.06 7.74
N PHE A 31 -4.81 -4.06 8.56
CA PHE A 31 -4.67 -5.44 8.10
C PHE A 31 -5.99 -6.10 7.72
N ASP A 32 -7.09 -5.77 8.40
CA ASP A 32 -8.44 -6.18 7.97
C ASP A 32 -8.75 -5.62 6.57
N SER A 33 -8.34 -4.40 6.26
CA SER A 33 -8.54 -3.80 4.94
C SER A 33 -7.72 -4.50 3.85
N ILE A 34 -6.52 -4.99 4.20
CA ILE A 34 -5.67 -5.78 3.29
C ILE A 34 -6.30 -7.16 3.07
N LEU A 35 -6.78 -7.85 4.11
CA LEU A 35 -7.45 -9.14 3.98
C LEU A 35 -8.73 -9.09 3.13
N LYS A 36 -9.41 -7.96 3.10
CA LYS A 36 -10.63 -7.75 2.31
C LYS A 36 -10.38 -7.41 0.84
N GLN A 37 -9.11 -7.32 0.42
CA GLN A 37 -8.81 -7.01 -0.97
C GLN A 37 -9.34 -8.09 -1.91
N LYS A 38 -9.98 -7.66 -3.00
CA LYS A 38 -10.42 -8.52 -4.12
C LYS A 38 -9.25 -8.82 -5.06
N TYR A 39 -8.13 -9.25 -4.50
CA TYR A 39 -6.92 -9.65 -5.21
C TYR A 39 -6.23 -10.77 -4.44
N ALA A 40 -6.03 -11.92 -5.07
CA ALA A 40 -5.64 -13.13 -4.37
C ALA A 40 -4.13 -13.24 -4.09
N HIS A 41 -3.29 -12.70 -4.98
CA HIS A 41 -1.84 -12.87 -4.94
C HIS A 41 -1.15 -11.67 -4.30
N MET A 42 -1.04 -11.68 -3.00
CA MET A 42 -0.41 -10.59 -2.23
C MET A 42 0.60 -11.14 -1.23
N GLU A 43 1.61 -10.34 -0.95
CA GLU A 43 2.46 -10.42 0.23
C GLU A 43 2.40 -9.10 0.99
N VAL A 44 2.57 -9.16 2.31
CA VAL A 44 2.57 -7.97 3.17
C VAL A 44 3.93 -7.88 3.85
N ILE A 45 4.61 -6.76 3.67
CA ILE A 45 5.92 -6.48 4.24
C ILE A 45 5.75 -5.36 5.25
N VAL A 46 5.81 -5.70 6.53
CA VAL A 46 5.70 -4.73 7.62
C VAL A 46 7.08 -4.38 8.12
N VAL A 47 7.41 -3.09 8.09
CA VAL A 47 8.68 -2.59 8.63
C VAL A 47 8.38 -1.81 9.90
N ASN A 48 8.70 -2.42 11.04
CA ASN A 48 8.65 -1.77 12.35
C ASN A 48 9.87 -0.87 12.51
N ASP A 49 9.63 0.43 12.44
CA ASP A 49 10.66 1.47 12.46
C ASP A 49 10.96 1.95 13.89
N GLY A 50 11.30 0.99 14.77
CA GLY A 50 11.69 1.28 16.14
C GLY A 50 10.53 1.66 17.05
N SER A 51 9.36 1.03 16.90
CA SER A 51 8.22 1.25 17.79
C SER A 51 8.55 0.90 19.24
N THR A 52 8.00 1.68 20.16
CA THR A 52 8.14 1.50 21.62
C THR A 52 6.84 1.04 22.29
N ASP A 53 5.75 0.94 21.50
CA ASP A 53 4.44 0.44 21.92
C ASP A 53 4.30 -1.07 21.62
N GLN A 54 3.08 -1.61 21.61
CA GLN A 54 2.80 -3.03 21.33
C GLN A 54 2.67 -3.35 19.84
N SER A 55 3.15 -2.49 18.93
CA SER A 55 3.04 -2.69 17.48
C SER A 55 3.56 -4.04 17.01
N GLU A 56 4.75 -4.46 17.48
CA GLU A 56 5.34 -5.76 17.12
C GLU A 56 4.39 -6.92 17.46
N GLN A 57 3.94 -6.98 18.71
CA GLN A 57 3.05 -8.05 19.16
C GLN A 57 1.74 -8.07 18.37
N ARG A 58 1.18 -6.90 18.09
CA ARG A 58 -0.05 -6.77 17.30
C ARG A 58 0.14 -7.24 15.88
N VAL A 59 1.23 -6.86 15.22
CA VAL A 59 1.55 -7.30 13.84
C VAL A 59 1.73 -8.82 13.80
N LEU A 60 2.54 -9.39 14.69
CA LEU A 60 2.84 -10.82 14.69
C LEU A 60 1.60 -11.69 14.99
N ALA A 61 0.64 -11.18 15.75
CA ALA A 61 -0.64 -11.86 16.01
C ALA A 61 -1.48 -12.09 14.74
N TRP A 62 -1.21 -11.36 13.65
CA TRP A 62 -1.90 -11.51 12.37
C TRP A 62 -1.33 -12.59 11.45
N ASN A 63 -0.17 -13.16 11.80
CA ASN A 63 0.54 -14.11 10.94
C ASN A 63 -0.35 -15.29 10.51
N ASP A 64 -1.09 -15.88 11.44
CA ASP A 64 -1.98 -17.03 11.14
C ASP A 64 -3.16 -16.62 10.26
N ARG A 65 -3.73 -15.43 10.46
CA ARG A 65 -4.83 -14.92 9.64
C ARG A 65 -4.40 -14.70 8.19
N PHE A 66 -3.24 -14.06 7.97
CA PHE A 66 -2.69 -13.87 6.63
C PHE A 66 -2.32 -15.20 5.98
N ARG A 67 -1.63 -16.08 6.71
CA ARG A 67 -1.26 -17.42 6.21
C ARG A 67 -2.49 -18.24 5.78
N ASN A 68 -3.56 -18.22 6.56
CA ASN A 68 -4.80 -18.92 6.22
C ASN A 68 -5.51 -18.33 5.00
N ALA A 69 -5.27 -17.06 4.70
CA ALA A 69 -5.74 -16.38 3.48
C ALA A 69 -4.78 -16.54 2.28
N GLY A 70 -3.67 -17.29 2.44
CA GLY A 70 -2.66 -17.46 1.39
C GLY A 70 -1.75 -16.24 1.18
N ILE A 71 -1.72 -15.31 2.14
CA ILE A 71 -0.90 -14.10 2.10
C ILE A 71 0.33 -14.31 2.99
N GLN A 72 1.53 -14.09 2.42
CA GLN A 72 2.76 -14.11 3.19
C GLN A 72 2.89 -12.80 3.97
N LEU A 73 3.15 -12.89 5.28
CA LEU A 73 3.54 -11.75 6.12
C LEU A 73 5.05 -11.80 6.35
N VAL A 74 5.75 -10.77 5.89
CA VAL A 74 7.17 -10.52 6.17
C VAL A 74 7.26 -9.41 7.21
N TYR A 75 7.82 -9.72 8.38
CA TYR A 75 8.05 -8.74 9.44
C TYR A 75 9.52 -8.39 9.55
N VAL A 76 9.83 -7.11 9.51
CA VAL A 76 11.18 -6.56 9.65
C VAL A 76 11.20 -5.52 10.75
N SER A 77 12.15 -5.60 11.68
CA SER A 77 12.37 -4.58 12.71
C SER A 77 13.68 -3.84 12.44
N GLN A 78 13.70 -2.56 12.66
CA GLN A 78 14.88 -1.70 12.54
C GLN A 78 14.88 -0.59 13.60
N GLU A 79 16.04 0.04 13.80
CA GLU A 79 16.10 1.33 14.49
C GLU A 79 15.36 2.40 13.67
N ASN A 80 14.76 3.38 14.35
CA ASN A 80 13.96 4.42 13.68
C ASN A 80 14.80 5.20 12.66
N LYS A 81 14.37 5.16 11.40
CA LYS A 81 14.99 5.87 10.26
C LYS A 81 13.97 6.76 9.54
N GLY A 82 12.79 6.90 10.12
CA GLY A 82 11.67 7.61 9.53
C GLY A 82 10.97 6.83 8.39
N PRO A 83 9.83 7.35 7.91
CA PRO A 83 8.99 6.66 6.92
C PRO A 83 9.75 6.25 5.66
N GLY A 84 10.55 7.15 5.09
CA GLY A 84 11.36 6.85 3.91
C GLY A 84 12.39 5.76 4.15
N GLY A 85 13.02 5.74 5.34
CA GLY A 85 13.96 4.69 5.75
C GLY A 85 13.27 3.32 5.89
N ALA A 86 12.06 3.30 6.45
CA ALA A 86 11.24 2.09 6.57
C ALA A 86 10.82 1.57 5.18
N ILE A 87 10.36 2.44 4.28
CA ILE A 87 10.02 2.06 2.90
C ILE A 87 11.25 1.48 2.20
N ASN A 88 12.41 2.12 2.28
CA ASN A 88 13.66 1.64 1.66
C ASN A 88 14.09 0.27 2.21
N THR A 89 13.80 -0.02 3.47
CA THR A 89 14.02 -1.35 4.04
C THR A 89 13.01 -2.34 3.48
N GLY A 90 11.74 -1.98 3.42
CA GLY A 90 10.68 -2.83 2.84
C GLY A 90 10.95 -3.20 1.38
N LEU A 91 11.46 -2.26 0.58
CA LEU A 91 11.80 -2.51 -0.83
C LEU A 91 12.81 -3.64 -1.04
N LYS A 92 13.68 -3.94 -0.06
CA LYS A 92 14.63 -5.05 -0.14
C LYS A 92 13.98 -6.42 -0.01
N HIS A 93 12.74 -6.47 0.44
CA HIS A 93 11.97 -7.70 0.66
C HIS A 93 10.83 -7.88 -0.36
N VAL A 94 10.66 -6.93 -1.28
CA VAL A 94 9.66 -7.02 -2.37
C VAL A 94 10.03 -8.16 -3.31
N THR A 95 9.07 -9.06 -3.54
CA THR A 95 9.20 -10.15 -4.52
C THR A 95 8.15 -10.09 -5.62
N GLY A 96 7.12 -9.25 -5.44
CA GLY A 96 6.04 -9.08 -6.41
C GLY A 96 6.41 -8.18 -7.58
N GLU A 97 5.66 -8.34 -8.65
CA GLU A 97 5.72 -7.50 -9.85
C GLU A 97 5.13 -6.11 -9.61
N TYR A 98 4.13 -6.03 -8.74
CA TYR A 98 3.47 -4.78 -8.37
C TYR A 98 3.79 -4.40 -6.93
N LEU A 99 4.02 -3.10 -6.71
CA LEU A 99 4.27 -2.53 -5.40
C LEU A 99 3.10 -1.64 -4.98
N CYS A 100 2.62 -1.84 -3.76
CA CYS A 100 1.66 -0.97 -3.09
C CYS A 100 2.26 -0.45 -1.79
N LEU A 101 2.11 0.83 -1.51
CA LEU A 101 2.45 1.44 -0.23
C LEU A 101 1.17 1.81 0.50
N ILE A 102 1.12 1.53 1.79
CA ILE A 102 0.03 1.96 2.68
C ILE A 102 0.59 2.27 4.05
N ASP A 103 0.23 3.42 4.60
CA ASP A 103 0.59 3.78 5.97
C ASP A 103 -0.25 2.95 6.97
N ILE A 104 0.35 2.63 8.13
CA ILE A 104 -0.30 1.75 9.13
C ILE A 104 -1.63 2.30 9.66
N ASP A 105 -1.84 3.61 9.59
CA ASP A 105 -3.06 4.29 10.04
C ASP A 105 -4.13 4.46 8.94
N ASP A 106 -3.84 3.99 7.72
CA ASP A 106 -4.74 4.01 6.56
C ASP A 106 -5.47 2.67 6.33
N GLU A 107 -6.48 2.69 5.46
CA GLU A 107 -7.27 1.54 5.02
C GLU A 107 -7.41 1.53 3.50
N LEU A 108 -7.28 0.36 2.90
CA LEU A 108 -7.55 0.15 1.48
C LEU A 108 -9.04 -0.16 1.25
N LEU A 109 -9.64 0.45 0.23
CA LEU A 109 -10.93 -0.01 -0.27
C LEU A 109 -10.79 -1.42 -0.88
N GLU A 110 -11.82 -2.26 -0.80
CA GLU A 110 -11.77 -3.69 -1.18
C GLU A 110 -11.23 -3.97 -2.60
N SER A 111 -11.40 -3.05 -3.53
CA SER A 111 -10.92 -3.17 -4.92
C SER A 111 -9.65 -2.37 -5.21
N ALA A 112 -9.00 -1.78 -4.20
CA ALA A 112 -7.90 -0.87 -4.43
C ALA A 112 -6.73 -1.52 -5.16
N VAL A 113 -6.29 -2.70 -4.74
CA VAL A 113 -5.18 -3.42 -5.37
C VAL A 113 -5.59 -3.92 -6.76
N SER A 114 -6.73 -4.61 -6.88
CA SER A 114 -7.18 -5.16 -8.16
C SER A 114 -7.38 -4.09 -9.24
N THR A 115 -7.97 -2.94 -8.87
CA THR A 115 -8.20 -1.84 -9.81
C THR A 115 -6.88 -1.23 -10.30
N ARG A 116 -5.92 -1.00 -9.38
CA ARG A 116 -4.62 -0.43 -9.74
C ARG A 116 -3.80 -1.37 -10.60
N VAL A 117 -3.77 -2.67 -10.27
CA VAL A 117 -3.09 -3.68 -11.08
C VAL A 117 -3.70 -3.79 -12.47
N ALA A 118 -5.03 -3.86 -12.57
CA ALA A 118 -5.72 -3.90 -13.85
C ALA A 118 -5.42 -2.67 -14.72
N PHE A 119 -5.37 -1.49 -14.09
CA PHE A 119 -5.00 -0.26 -14.80
C PHE A 119 -3.58 -0.31 -15.34
N LEU A 120 -2.58 -0.65 -14.52
CA LEU A 120 -1.18 -0.76 -14.95
C LEU A 120 -1.00 -1.77 -16.07
N LYS A 121 -1.68 -2.91 -16.00
CA LYS A 121 -1.66 -3.93 -17.07
C LYS A 121 -2.21 -3.42 -18.39
N SER A 122 -3.26 -2.59 -18.35
CA SER A 122 -3.86 -2.03 -19.55
C SER A 122 -3.12 -0.80 -20.10
N HIS A 123 -2.16 -0.26 -19.35
CA HIS A 123 -1.39 0.92 -19.71
C HIS A 123 0.11 0.66 -19.48
N PRO A 124 0.77 -0.13 -20.34
CA PRO A 124 2.17 -0.54 -20.14
C PRO A 124 3.18 0.61 -20.24
N ASP A 125 2.73 1.77 -20.67
CA ASP A 125 3.49 3.02 -20.72
C ASP A 125 3.42 3.82 -19.39
N ILE A 126 2.72 3.28 -18.37
CA ILE A 126 2.56 3.90 -17.06
C ILE A 126 3.22 3.03 -16.00
N ASP A 127 4.17 3.60 -15.26
CA ASP A 127 4.89 2.91 -14.19
C ASP A 127 4.24 3.08 -12.82
N VAL A 128 3.51 4.19 -12.59
CA VAL A 128 2.91 4.52 -11.31
C VAL A 128 1.45 4.94 -11.46
N VAL A 129 0.60 4.38 -10.64
CA VAL A 129 -0.81 4.77 -10.52
C VAL A 129 -1.14 5.09 -9.08
N ARG A 130 -1.85 6.19 -8.87
CA ARG A 130 -2.51 6.48 -7.60
C ARG A 130 -4.01 6.59 -7.80
N SER A 131 -4.76 6.29 -6.77
CA SER A 131 -6.20 6.50 -6.76
C SER A 131 -6.57 7.59 -5.77
N ASN A 132 -7.74 8.16 -5.94
CA ASN A 132 -8.32 9.06 -4.95
C ASN A 132 -8.68 8.31 -3.67
N GLY A 133 -8.87 9.03 -2.58
CA GLY A 133 -9.21 8.48 -1.28
C GLY A 133 -10.13 9.40 -0.48
N TRP A 134 -10.52 8.92 0.69
CA TRP A 134 -11.34 9.64 1.64
C TRP A 134 -10.53 10.01 2.86
N TYR A 135 -10.61 11.25 3.27
CA TYR A 135 -10.07 11.70 4.55
C TYR A 135 -11.19 11.75 5.59
N ASN A 136 -11.08 10.90 6.62
CA ASN A 136 -12.04 10.85 7.71
C ASN A 136 -11.65 11.83 8.83
N ARG A 137 -12.40 12.90 8.97
CA ARG A 137 -12.21 13.86 10.05
C ARG A 137 -12.82 13.35 11.35
N LYS A 138 -12.30 13.81 12.49
CA LYS A 138 -12.80 13.48 13.83
C LYS A 138 -14.31 13.75 14.03
N ASN A 139 -14.90 14.63 13.23
CA ASN A 139 -16.34 14.95 13.24
C ASN A 139 -17.18 14.06 12.31
N GLY A 140 -16.60 12.97 11.78
CA GLY A 140 -17.28 12.02 10.90
C GLY A 140 -17.48 12.49 9.45
N LYS A 141 -16.96 13.66 9.07
CA LYS A 141 -17.01 14.12 7.68
C LYS A 141 -15.84 13.58 6.90
N SER A 142 -16.16 12.87 5.82
CA SER A 142 -15.18 12.39 4.83
C SER A 142 -15.08 13.39 3.68
N LEU A 143 -13.87 13.58 3.19
CA LEU A 143 -13.60 14.44 2.03
C LEU A 143 -12.75 13.66 1.03
N PHE A 144 -12.97 13.86 -0.25
CA PHE A 144 -12.04 13.43 -1.29
C PHE A 144 -10.71 14.17 -1.13
N ILE A 145 -9.61 13.45 -1.26
CA ILE A 145 -8.26 14.00 -1.07
C ILE A 145 -7.86 14.83 -2.29
N TYR A 146 -8.30 14.43 -3.50
CA TYR A 146 -7.94 15.06 -4.76
C TYR A 146 -9.18 15.52 -5.55
N ASP A 147 -9.03 16.63 -6.30
CA ASP A 147 -10.05 17.08 -7.25
C ASP A 147 -10.08 16.13 -8.47
N GLU A 148 -11.28 15.85 -9.01
CA GLU A 148 -11.49 14.98 -10.18
C GLU A 148 -10.80 15.48 -11.47
N LYS A 149 -10.24 16.69 -11.46
CA LYS A 149 -9.61 17.35 -12.61
C LYS A 149 -8.11 17.10 -12.73
N GLU A 150 -7.52 16.23 -11.92
CA GLU A 150 -6.09 15.96 -12.01
C GLU A 150 -5.72 15.33 -13.36
N LYS A 151 -4.79 15.98 -14.05
CA LYS A 151 -4.28 15.57 -15.35
C LYS A 151 -3.24 14.47 -15.19
N ARG A 152 -3.14 13.59 -16.21
CA ARG A 152 -1.98 12.72 -16.39
C ARG A 152 -0.70 13.57 -16.35
N ILE A 153 0.29 13.14 -15.58
CA ILE A 153 1.63 13.74 -15.52
C ILE A 153 2.55 12.75 -16.22
N ASP A 154 3.10 13.16 -17.36
CA ASP A 154 3.96 12.30 -18.19
C ASP A 154 5.39 12.20 -17.64
N ASP A 155 5.85 13.21 -16.92
CA ASP A 155 7.14 13.22 -16.21
C ASP A 155 6.95 13.59 -14.76
N VAL A 156 6.71 12.57 -13.93
CA VAL A 156 6.49 12.72 -12.49
C VAL A 156 7.70 13.30 -11.77
N PHE A 157 8.91 12.95 -12.19
CA PHE A 157 10.13 13.41 -11.53
C PHE A 157 10.33 14.92 -11.76
N SER A 158 10.20 15.39 -13.00
CA SER A 158 10.28 16.82 -13.31
C SER A 158 9.16 17.61 -12.65
N ALA A 159 7.94 17.08 -12.62
CA ALA A 159 6.80 17.71 -11.95
C ALA A 159 7.01 17.84 -10.43
N LEU A 160 7.60 16.84 -9.78
CA LEU A 160 7.95 16.89 -8.35
C LEU A 160 9.01 17.95 -8.05
N ILE A 161 10.07 18.02 -8.85
CA ILE A 161 11.15 19.01 -8.68
C ILE A 161 10.66 20.41 -9.04
N GLY A 162 9.85 20.56 -10.09
CA GLY A 162 9.29 21.82 -10.55
C GLY A 162 8.22 22.42 -9.64
N GLY A 163 7.78 21.67 -8.62
CA GLY A 163 6.71 22.12 -7.72
C GLY A 163 5.33 22.15 -8.36
N GLU A 164 5.16 21.53 -9.52
CA GLU A 164 3.88 21.47 -10.25
C GLU A 164 2.87 20.53 -9.60
N THR A 165 3.32 19.71 -8.64
CA THR A 165 2.52 18.78 -7.88
C THR A 165 2.57 19.10 -6.39
N ASN A 166 1.94 20.20 -5.97
CA ASN A 166 1.83 20.56 -4.54
C ASN A 166 1.08 19.50 -3.69
N ASN A 167 0.54 18.45 -4.29
CA ASN A 167 -0.27 17.42 -3.64
C ASN A 167 0.41 16.05 -3.55
N TRP A 168 1.71 15.94 -3.89
CA TRP A 168 2.48 14.72 -3.69
C TRP A 168 3.03 14.56 -2.26
N ALA A 169 2.97 15.60 -1.47
CA ALA A 169 3.09 15.44 -0.04
C ALA A 169 1.88 14.60 0.40
N GLY A 170 2.06 13.31 0.28
CA GLY A 170 1.13 12.36 0.84
C GLY A 170 0.89 12.73 2.28
N SER A 171 -0.27 12.45 2.76
CA SER A 171 -0.59 12.45 4.18
C SER A 171 0.55 11.75 4.93
N TYR A 172 1.47 12.53 5.47
CA TYR A 172 2.37 12.13 6.52
C TYR A 172 1.66 12.25 7.85
#